data_7c629d0e0ddbeb4d4128bccf3ba9d74c
#
_entry.id   7c629d0e0ddbeb4d4128bccf3ba9d74c
#
_cell.length_a   1.000
_cell.length_b   1.000
_cell.length_c   1.000
_cell.angle_alpha   90.00
_cell.angle_beta   90.00
_cell.angle_gamma   90.00
#
_symmetry.space_group_name_H-M   'P 1'
#
loop_
_entity.id
_entity.type
_entity.pdbx_description
1 polymer ?
#
loop_
_entity_poly.entity_id
_entity_poly.type
_entity_poly.pdbx_seq_one_letter_code
_entity_poly.pdbx_strand_id
1 'polypeptide(L)'
;LPGKAICPICEKRRAERYCPAKGEKICAIDCGTEREVSIDCPEDCVYLVAAHRWEQSHPKPSADGDVPFPDVSFTSDLIHTRQDVLSALGYAVLTYAADQRSLADSDIFAALQALAETRRTLLAGIYYEKPPDIPVAAGLYAALSKFIEEEKKRAAEHPEFPALKDTEIFHLLVFFLRFGRLRSNGRPRTRAFLAFL
;
A
#
# COMPACT_ATOMS: atom_id res chain seq x y z
N LEU A 1 -10.40 -39.56 25.24
CA LEU A 1 -10.01 -38.14 25.14
C LEU A 1 -9.91 -37.79 23.66
N PRO A 2 -10.60 -36.75 23.14
CA PRO A 2 -10.46 -36.37 21.75
C PRO A 2 -8.99 -36.00 21.50
N GLY A 3 -8.36 -36.67 20.52
CA GLY A 3 -6.96 -36.46 20.17
C GLY A 3 -6.70 -34.99 19.89
N LYS A 4 -5.63 -34.44 20.43
CA LYS A 4 -5.23 -33.04 20.19
C LYS A 4 -4.98 -32.88 18.69
N ALA A 5 -5.76 -32.04 18.01
CA ALA A 5 -5.59 -31.80 16.58
C ALA A 5 -4.18 -31.26 16.32
N ILE A 6 -3.49 -31.88 15.36
CA ILE A 6 -2.14 -31.50 14.93
C ILE A 6 -2.28 -30.44 13.80
N CYS A 7 -1.39 -29.47 13.77
CA CYS A 7 -1.38 -28.43 12.77
C CYS A 7 -1.12 -29.02 11.37
N PRO A 8 -1.98 -28.77 10.37
CA PRO A 8 -1.83 -29.35 9.03
C PRO A 8 -0.70 -28.69 8.22
N ILE A 9 -0.13 -27.58 8.70
CA ILE A 9 0.98 -26.89 8.01
C ILE A 9 2.32 -27.52 8.41
N CYS A 10 2.61 -27.65 9.70
CA CYS A 10 3.88 -28.18 10.16
C CYS A 10 3.82 -29.65 10.61
N GLU A 11 2.64 -30.24 10.75
CA GLU A 11 2.39 -31.64 11.18
C GLU A 11 3.07 -32.05 12.49
N LYS A 12 3.46 -31.07 13.29
CA LYS A 12 4.25 -31.27 14.52
C LYS A 12 3.60 -30.66 15.76
N ARG A 13 2.98 -29.48 15.63
CA ARG A 13 2.50 -28.71 16.76
C ARG A 13 0.99 -28.85 16.91
N ARG A 14 0.50 -28.59 18.10
CA ARG A 14 -0.93 -28.56 18.38
C ARG A 14 -1.61 -27.40 17.60
N ALA A 15 -2.71 -27.72 16.94
CA ALA A 15 -3.57 -26.75 16.26
C ALA A 15 -4.50 -26.08 17.27
N GLU A 16 -4.28 -24.80 17.56
CA GLU A 16 -5.01 -24.05 18.60
C GLU A 16 -5.81 -22.88 18.04
N ARG A 17 -5.38 -22.29 16.91
CA ARG A 17 -5.98 -21.12 16.31
C ARG A 17 -6.81 -21.51 15.10
N TYR A 18 -8.08 -21.12 15.09
CA TYR A 18 -8.89 -21.26 13.88
C TYR A 18 -8.42 -20.26 12.81
N CYS A 19 -8.09 -20.75 11.63
CA CYS A 19 -7.68 -19.95 10.48
C CYS A 19 -8.87 -19.84 9.50
N PRO A 20 -9.52 -18.67 9.37
CA PRO A 20 -10.67 -18.52 8.48
C PRO A 20 -10.29 -18.70 7.01
N ALA A 21 -9.08 -18.32 6.60
CA ALA A 21 -8.60 -18.51 5.23
C ALA A 21 -8.40 -19.99 4.83
N LYS A 22 -8.14 -20.87 5.82
CA LYS A 22 -7.97 -22.32 5.58
C LYS A 22 -9.20 -23.15 5.99
N GLY A 23 -10.14 -22.56 6.73
CA GLY A 23 -11.31 -23.26 7.26
C GLY A 23 -11.01 -24.26 8.37
N GLU A 24 -9.81 -24.26 8.94
CA GLU A 24 -9.33 -25.25 9.90
C GLU A 24 -8.43 -24.64 10.99
N LYS A 25 -8.11 -25.44 12.02
CA LYS A 25 -7.19 -24.97 13.07
C LYS A 25 -5.74 -25.20 12.67
N ILE A 26 -4.88 -24.21 12.95
CA ILE A 26 -3.44 -24.23 12.77
C ILE A 26 -2.72 -23.88 14.08
N CYS A 27 -1.42 -24.13 14.19
CA CYS A 27 -0.67 -23.72 15.36
C CYS A 27 -0.37 -22.22 15.38
N ALA A 28 -0.07 -21.69 16.56
CA ALA A 28 0.21 -20.26 16.75
C ALA A 28 1.44 -19.78 15.97
N ILE A 29 2.45 -20.64 15.82
CA ILE A 29 3.69 -20.31 15.11
C ILE A 29 3.41 -20.20 13.61
N ASP A 30 2.79 -21.21 12.99
CA ASP A 30 2.48 -21.18 11.57
C ASP A 30 1.48 -20.07 11.22
N CYS A 31 0.51 -19.79 12.12
CA CYS A 31 -0.33 -18.60 11.99
C CYS A 31 0.49 -17.30 11.98
N GLY A 32 1.56 -17.20 12.74
CA GLY A 32 2.43 -16.02 12.79
C GLY A 32 3.38 -15.90 11.61
N THR A 33 3.99 -17.02 11.17
CA THR A 33 4.96 -17.05 10.08
C THR A 33 4.31 -16.92 8.71
N GLU A 34 3.20 -17.64 8.51
CA GLU A 34 2.53 -17.74 7.21
C GLU A 34 1.48 -16.66 6.94
N ARG A 35 1.12 -15.89 7.99
CA ARG A 35 0.18 -14.76 7.89
C ARG A 35 0.66 -13.74 6.87
N GLU A 36 -0.21 -13.39 5.91
CA GLU A 36 0.09 -12.44 4.82
C GLU A 36 1.35 -12.80 4.01
N VAL A 37 1.84 -14.03 4.12
CA VAL A 37 2.93 -14.59 3.31
C VAL A 37 2.36 -15.64 2.37
N SER A 38 2.03 -16.82 2.88
CA SER A 38 1.38 -17.90 2.14
C SER A 38 -0.14 -17.96 2.40
N ILE A 39 -0.60 -17.41 3.54
CA ILE A 39 -2.01 -17.35 3.91
C ILE A 39 -2.55 -15.96 3.55
N ASP A 40 -3.58 -15.93 2.70
CA ASP A 40 -4.35 -14.72 2.40
C ASP A 40 -5.37 -14.49 3.53
N CYS A 41 -4.93 -13.81 4.57
CA CYS A 41 -5.71 -13.61 5.77
C CYS A 41 -6.84 -12.61 5.51
N PRO A 42 -8.12 -12.95 5.82
CA PRO A 42 -9.21 -11.99 5.74
C PRO A 42 -9.03 -10.88 6.79
N GLU A 43 -9.47 -9.67 6.45
CA GLU A 43 -9.26 -8.46 7.24
C GLU A 43 -9.90 -8.52 8.64
N ASP A 44 -10.96 -9.30 8.80
CA ASP A 44 -11.68 -9.52 10.06
C ASP A 44 -11.05 -10.61 10.94
N CYS A 45 -9.97 -11.25 10.49
CA CYS A 45 -9.28 -12.26 11.27
C CYS A 45 -8.73 -11.67 12.57
N VAL A 46 -9.21 -12.16 13.73
CA VAL A 46 -8.84 -11.65 15.06
C VAL A 46 -7.32 -11.67 15.32
N TYR A 47 -6.62 -12.66 14.76
CA TYR A 47 -5.17 -12.77 14.90
C TYR A 47 -4.41 -11.82 13.98
N LEU A 48 -4.97 -11.47 12.81
CA LEU A 48 -4.43 -10.45 11.91
C LEU A 48 -4.60 -9.06 12.55
N VAL A 49 -5.82 -8.72 12.97
CA VAL A 49 -6.13 -7.43 13.61
C VAL A 49 -5.23 -7.20 14.84
N ALA A 50 -5.08 -8.23 15.69
CA ALA A 50 -4.21 -8.13 16.86
C ALA A 50 -2.73 -7.92 16.49
N ALA A 51 -2.27 -8.53 15.38
CA ALA A 51 -0.89 -8.38 14.93
C ALA A 51 -0.64 -7.00 14.33
N HIS A 52 -1.52 -6.50 13.45
CA HIS A 52 -1.40 -5.15 12.89
C HIS A 52 -1.40 -4.09 13.99
N ARG A 53 -2.28 -4.22 15.00
CA ARG A 53 -2.29 -3.33 16.16
C ARG A 53 -0.97 -3.35 16.95
N TRP A 54 -0.39 -4.54 17.12
CA TRP A 54 0.92 -4.68 17.77
C TRP A 54 2.03 -4.05 16.93
N GLU A 55 2.07 -4.31 15.62
CA GLU A 55 3.04 -3.76 14.68
C GLU A 55 2.97 -2.22 14.62
N GLN A 56 1.77 -1.63 14.66
CA GLN A 56 1.58 -0.18 14.71
C GLN A 56 2.15 0.45 16.00
N SER A 57 2.05 -0.26 17.12
CA SER A 57 2.62 0.21 18.41
C SER A 57 4.12 -0.09 18.56
N HIS A 58 4.68 -0.95 17.68
CA HIS A 58 6.09 -1.34 17.67
C HIS A 58 6.67 -1.19 16.25
N PRO A 59 6.79 0.04 15.74
CA PRO A 59 7.28 0.26 14.38
C PRO A 59 8.71 -0.28 14.24
N LYS A 60 8.95 -1.05 13.19
CA LYS A 60 10.31 -1.50 12.86
C LYS A 60 11.10 -0.28 12.41
N PRO A 61 12.38 -0.15 12.83
CA PRO A 61 13.26 0.82 12.22
C PRO A 61 13.30 0.56 10.70
N SER A 62 13.07 1.60 9.89
CA SER A 62 13.36 1.50 8.46
C SER A 62 14.85 1.20 8.31
N ALA A 63 15.20 0.18 7.52
CA ALA A 63 16.58 -0.06 7.17
C ALA A 63 17.12 1.19 6.43
N ASP A 64 18.20 1.77 6.92
CA ASP A 64 18.89 2.85 6.22
C ASP A 64 19.26 2.34 4.81
N GLY A 65 18.67 2.92 3.77
CA GLY A 65 18.93 2.58 2.37
C GLY A 65 17.70 2.22 1.52
N ASP A 66 16.53 1.95 2.11
CA ASP A 66 15.31 1.56 1.36
C ASP A 66 14.27 2.69 1.23
N VAL A 67 14.73 3.95 1.34
CA VAL A 67 13.85 5.11 1.17
C VAL A 67 13.70 5.41 -0.32
N PRO A 68 12.49 5.29 -0.92
CA PRO A 68 12.29 5.63 -2.32
C PRO A 68 12.65 7.10 -2.59
N PHE A 69 13.34 7.36 -3.70
CA PHE A 69 13.74 8.72 -4.11
C PHE A 69 14.47 9.50 -3.00
N PRO A 70 15.61 9.01 -2.48
CA PRO A 70 16.28 9.59 -1.31
C PRO A 70 16.73 11.05 -1.52
N ASP A 71 16.87 11.47 -2.77
CA ASP A 71 17.18 12.82 -3.22
C ASP A 71 16.02 13.82 -3.10
N VAL A 72 14.77 13.33 -2.85
CA VAL A 72 13.58 14.17 -2.72
C VAL A 72 13.37 14.59 -1.28
N SER A 73 13.26 15.90 -1.06
CA SER A 73 12.84 16.48 0.22
C SER A 73 11.46 17.15 0.10
N PHE A 74 10.72 17.18 1.18
CA PHE A 74 9.42 17.84 1.25
C PHE A 74 9.45 18.96 2.28
N THR A 75 8.68 20.01 2.01
CA THR A 75 8.34 20.99 3.02
C THR A 75 7.00 20.59 3.67
N SER A 76 6.87 20.82 4.97
CA SER A 76 5.59 20.62 5.67
C SER A 76 4.47 21.47 5.08
N ASP A 77 4.83 22.64 4.53
CA ASP A 77 3.91 23.55 3.84
C ASP A 77 3.26 22.91 2.62
N LEU A 78 4.04 22.23 1.76
CA LEU A 78 3.49 21.51 0.60
C LEU A 78 2.45 20.45 1.01
N ILE A 79 2.77 19.67 2.04
CA ILE A 79 1.88 18.59 2.52
C ILE A 79 0.59 19.18 3.10
N HIS A 80 0.71 20.28 3.85
CA HIS A 80 -0.44 20.97 4.44
C HIS A 80 -1.34 21.63 3.38
N THR A 81 -0.72 22.32 2.41
CA THR A 81 -1.43 23.03 1.35
C THR A 81 -2.13 22.09 0.37
N ARG A 82 -1.62 20.86 0.19
CA ARG A 82 -2.15 19.85 -0.74
C ARG A 82 -2.74 18.62 -0.04
N GLN A 83 -3.20 18.79 1.17
CA GLN A 83 -3.83 17.71 1.95
C GLN A 83 -5.09 17.15 1.25
N ASP A 84 -5.83 18.00 0.56
CA ASP A 84 -6.98 17.63 -0.27
C ASP A 84 -6.59 16.65 -1.38
N VAL A 85 -5.51 16.95 -2.12
CA VAL A 85 -4.99 16.09 -3.20
C VAL A 85 -4.49 14.76 -2.64
N LEU A 86 -3.81 14.77 -1.48
CA LEU A 86 -3.36 13.53 -0.82
C LEU A 86 -4.54 12.67 -0.37
N SER A 87 -5.58 13.27 0.19
CA SER A 87 -6.80 12.56 0.60
C SER A 87 -7.53 11.98 -0.60
N ALA A 88 -7.63 12.75 -1.69
CA ALA A 88 -8.25 12.29 -2.94
C ALA A 88 -7.43 11.16 -3.60
N LEU A 89 -6.09 11.19 -3.52
CA LEU A 89 -5.22 10.11 -3.97
C LEU A 89 -5.47 8.82 -3.18
N GLY A 90 -5.59 8.92 -1.84
CA GLY A 90 -5.97 7.79 -0.98
C GLY A 90 -7.34 7.23 -1.35
N TYR A 91 -8.32 8.11 -1.58
CA TYR A 91 -9.65 7.70 -2.01
C TYR A 91 -9.65 7.01 -3.39
N ALA A 92 -8.82 7.46 -4.33
CA ALA A 92 -8.67 6.80 -5.62
C ALA A 92 -8.09 5.37 -5.49
N VAL A 93 -7.13 5.16 -4.57
CA VAL A 93 -6.63 3.82 -4.23
C VAL A 93 -7.74 2.95 -3.65
N LEU A 94 -8.52 3.45 -2.68
CA LEU A 94 -9.63 2.72 -2.06
C LEU A 94 -10.73 2.37 -3.07
N THR A 95 -11.05 3.29 -3.98
CA THR A 95 -12.04 3.06 -5.05
C THR A 95 -11.59 1.91 -5.96
N TYR A 96 -10.32 1.90 -6.35
CA TYR A 96 -9.76 0.80 -7.15
C TYR A 96 -9.76 -0.53 -6.38
N ALA A 97 -9.41 -0.49 -5.10
CA ALA A 97 -9.36 -1.67 -4.23
C ALA A 97 -10.74 -2.33 -4.05
N ALA A 98 -11.82 -1.57 -4.08
CA ALA A 98 -13.18 -2.09 -3.95
C ALA A 98 -13.52 -3.14 -5.04
N ASP A 99 -12.98 -2.95 -6.24
CA ASP A 99 -13.16 -3.86 -7.38
C ASP A 99 -12.03 -4.89 -7.51
N GLN A 100 -10.93 -4.73 -6.77
CA GLN A 100 -9.70 -5.54 -6.89
C GLN A 100 -9.28 -6.13 -5.53
N ARG A 101 -10.01 -7.18 -5.12
CA ARG A 101 -9.76 -7.84 -3.81
C ARG A 101 -8.36 -8.45 -3.64
N SER A 102 -7.65 -8.69 -4.73
CA SER A 102 -6.27 -9.20 -4.71
C SER A 102 -5.21 -8.11 -4.49
N LEU A 103 -5.60 -6.83 -4.51
CA LEU A 103 -4.68 -5.71 -4.33
C LEU A 103 -3.98 -5.80 -2.97
N ALA A 104 -2.65 -5.83 -2.99
CA ALA A 104 -1.80 -5.79 -1.80
C ALA A 104 -1.02 -4.46 -1.74
N ASP A 105 -0.43 -4.16 -0.59
CA ASP A 105 0.39 -2.96 -0.42
C ASP A 105 1.55 -2.90 -1.43
N SER A 106 2.15 -4.05 -1.75
CA SER A 106 3.22 -4.15 -2.76
C SER A 106 2.78 -3.66 -4.15
N ASP A 107 1.53 -3.94 -4.54
CA ASP A 107 0.97 -3.49 -5.82
C ASP A 107 0.75 -1.98 -5.83
N ILE A 108 0.29 -1.43 -4.69
CA ILE A 108 0.11 0.01 -4.51
C ILE A 108 1.47 0.71 -4.62
N PHE A 109 2.50 0.18 -3.95
CA PHE A 109 3.84 0.77 -4.00
C PHE A 109 4.48 0.67 -5.38
N ALA A 110 4.28 -0.43 -6.10
CA ALA A 110 4.74 -0.57 -7.48
C ALA A 110 4.08 0.46 -8.41
N ALA A 111 2.77 0.66 -8.29
CA ALA A 111 2.04 1.65 -9.07
C ALA A 111 2.49 3.09 -8.75
N LEU A 112 2.60 3.44 -7.47
CA LEU A 112 3.05 4.76 -7.02
C LEU A 112 4.49 5.06 -7.45
N GLN A 113 5.39 4.06 -7.34
CA GLN A 113 6.77 4.21 -7.77
C GLN A 113 6.87 4.43 -9.27
N ALA A 114 6.17 3.65 -10.09
CA ALA A 114 6.14 3.81 -11.54
C ALA A 114 5.59 5.19 -11.95
N LEU A 115 4.53 5.66 -11.28
CA LEU A 115 3.98 7.01 -11.50
C LEU A 115 4.99 8.10 -11.13
N ALA A 116 5.64 7.98 -9.99
CA ALA A 116 6.65 8.95 -9.56
C ALA A 116 7.82 9.00 -10.55
N GLU A 117 8.31 7.85 -11.05
CA GLU A 117 9.34 7.80 -12.10
C GLU A 117 8.86 8.45 -13.39
N THR A 118 7.62 8.20 -13.83
CA THR A 118 7.05 8.86 -15.02
C THR A 118 7.04 10.38 -14.85
N ARG A 119 6.63 10.89 -13.69
CA ARG A 119 6.64 12.33 -13.40
C ARG A 119 8.06 12.89 -13.30
N ARG A 120 8.99 12.15 -12.74
CA ARG A 120 10.41 12.52 -12.66
C ARG A 120 11.02 12.70 -14.06
N THR A 121 10.78 11.76 -14.97
CA THR A 121 11.27 11.86 -16.35
C THR A 121 10.60 12.99 -17.11
N LEU A 122 9.31 13.24 -16.88
CA LEU A 122 8.60 14.37 -17.45
C LEU A 122 9.21 15.72 -17.01
N LEU A 123 9.57 15.87 -15.76
CA LEU A 123 10.24 17.05 -15.23
C LEU A 123 11.63 17.27 -15.85
N ALA A 124 12.29 16.20 -16.28
CA ALA A 124 13.54 16.26 -17.03
C ALA A 124 13.35 16.51 -18.55
N GLY A 125 12.12 16.77 -19.00
CA GLY A 125 11.77 17.00 -20.40
C GLY A 125 11.63 15.73 -21.24
N ILE A 126 11.59 14.55 -20.62
CA ILE A 126 11.46 13.26 -21.31
C ILE A 126 10.16 12.59 -20.82
N TYR A 127 9.21 12.40 -21.75
CA TYR A 127 8.02 11.61 -21.42
C TYR A 127 8.34 10.12 -21.62
N TYR A 128 8.40 9.38 -20.52
CA TYR A 128 8.63 7.94 -20.52
C TYR A 128 7.74 7.26 -19.49
N GLU A 129 6.90 6.34 -19.93
CA GLU A 129 6.04 5.53 -19.09
C GLU A 129 6.51 4.08 -19.04
N LYS A 130 6.62 3.55 -17.84
CA LYS A 130 6.85 2.12 -17.59
C LYS A 130 5.90 1.64 -16.50
N PRO A 131 4.66 1.27 -16.85
CA PRO A 131 3.73 0.65 -15.91
C PRO A 131 4.34 -0.61 -15.28
N PRO A 132 3.90 -1.00 -14.08
CA PRO A 132 4.28 -2.28 -13.49
C PRO A 132 3.88 -3.47 -14.37
N ASP A 133 4.66 -4.57 -14.31
CA ASP A 133 4.36 -5.79 -15.08
C ASP A 133 3.18 -6.58 -14.49
N ILE A 134 2.88 -6.39 -13.19
CA ILE A 134 1.79 -7.07 -12.49
C ILE A 134 0.46 -6.42 -12.89
N PRO A 135 -0.52 -7.17 -13.46
CA PRO A 135 -1.74 -6.60 -14.00
C PRO A 135 -2.54 -5.73 -13.01
N VAL A 136 -2.63 -6.15 -11.74
CA VAL A 136 -3.34 -5.39 -10.69
C VAL A 136 -2.64 -4.06 -10.41
N ALA A 137 -1.32 -4.07 -10.30
CA ALA A 137 -0.53 -2.85 -10.12
C ALA A 137 -0.57 -1.94 -11.37
N ALA A 138 -0.54 -2.53 -12.57
CA ALA A 138 -0.68 -1.77 -13.83
C ALA A 138 -2.05 -1.11 -13.96
N GLY A 139 -3.11 -1.80 -13.56
CA GLY A 139 -4.46 -1.23 -13.52
C GLY A 139 -4.58 -0.07 -12.53
N LEU A 140 -3.98 -0.20 -11.35
CA LEU A 140 -3.93 0.90 -10.39
C LEU A 140 -3.11 2.09 -10.92
N TYR A 141 -1.95 1.81 -11.55
CA TYR A 141 -1.15 2.85 -12.22
C TYR A 141 -2.00 3.65 -13.21
N ALA A 142 -2.75 2.99 -14.09
CA ALA A 142 -3.62 3.64 -15.07
C ALA A 142 -4.75 4.45 -14.40
N ALA A 143 -5.37 3.90 -13.35
CA ALA A 143 -6.42 4.60 -12.60
C ALA A 143 -5.90 5.87 -11.93
N LEU A 144 -4.74 5.79 -11.27
CA LEU A 144 -4.11 6.94 -10.62
C LEU A 144 -3.58 7.97 -11.64
N SER A 145 -3.05 7.53 -12.78
CA SER A 145 -2.64 8.43 -13.86
C SER A 145 -3.82 9.25 -14.37
N LYS A 146 -4.95 8.58 -14.65
CA LYS A 146 -6.19 9.24 -15.05
C LYS A 146 -6.69 10.22 -14.00
N PHE A 147 -6.73 9.80 -12.73
CA PHE A 147 -7.12 10.64 -11.60
C PHE A 147 -6.28 11.93 -11.54
N ILE A 148 -4.95 11.83 -11.68
CA ILE A 148 -4.05 12.99 -11.64
C ILE A 148 -4.37 13.98 -12.79
N GLU A 149 -4.61 13.50 -14.00
CA GLU A 149 -4.96 14.37 -15.12
C GLU A 149 -6.34 15.04 -14.92
N GLU A 150 -7.30 14.34 -14.31
CA GLU A 150 -8.60 14.92 -13.97
C GLU A 150 -8.45 16.01 -12.88
N GLU A 151 -7.61 15.82 -11.88
CA GLU A 151 -7.34 16.83 -10.85
C GLU A 151 -6.61 18.06 -11.42
N LYS A 152 -5.65 17.87 -12.32
CA LYS A 152 -4.99 18.97 -13.06
C LYS A 152 -6.00 19.77 -13.86
N LYS A 153 -6.88 19.10 -14.58
CA LYS A 153 -7.92 19.74 -15.38
C LYS A 153 -8.90 20.52 -14.48
N ARG A 154 -9.36 19.92 -13.38
CA ARG A 154 -10.23 20.57 -12.41
C ARG A 154 -9.60 21.83 -11.86
N ALA A 155 -8.32 21.77 -11.43
CA ALA A 155 -7.60 22.94 -10.94
C ALA A 155 -7.41 24.04 -12.00
N ALA A 156 -7.33 23.68 -13.29
CA ALA A 156 -7.22 24.64 -14.39
C ALA A 156 -8.57 25.32 -14.73
N GLU A 157 -9.69 24.60 -14.56
CA GLU A 157 -11.04 25.10 -14.82
C GLU A 157 -11.58 26.00 -13.70
N HIS A 158 -10.99 25.92 -12.51
CA HIS A 158 -11.43 26.61 -11.31
C HIS A 158 -10.33 27.54 -10.77
N PRO A 159 -10.31 28.83 -11.20
CA PRO A 159 -9.26 29.79 -10.82
C PRO A 159 -9.13 30.06 -9.30
N GLU A 160 -10.16 29.71 -8.52
CA GLU A 160 -10.16 29.76 -7.06
C GLU A 160 -9.24 28.71 -6.42
N PHE A 161 -8.90 27.64 -7.14
CA PHE A 161 -7.95 26.63 -6.68
C PHE A 161 -6.56 26.91 -7.26
N PRO A 162 -5.50 26.77 -6.46
CA PRO A 162 -4.15 26.93 -6.97
C PRO A 162 -3.83 25.79 -7.95
N ALA A 163 -3.28 26.14 -9.13
CA ALA A 163 -2.88 25.20 -10.15
C ALA A 163 -1.98 24.09 -9.58
N LEU A 164 -2.24 22.84 -9.98
CA LEU A 164 -1.49 21.67 -9.55
C LEU A 164 -0.30 21.44 -10.48
N LYS A 165 0.91 21.73 -10.01
CA LYS A 165 2.15 21.62 -10.79
C LYS A 165 2.68 20.19 -10.83
N ASP A 166 3.32 19.79 -11.93
CA ASP A 166 3.92 18.46 -12.06
C ASP A 166 5.01 18.18 -11.00
N THR A 167 5.74 19.22 -10.56
CA THR A 167 6.68 19.10 -9.45
C THR A 167 5.99 18.77 -8.12
N GLU A 168 4.85 19.38 -7.85
CA GLU A 168 4.05 19.10 -6.65
C GLU A 168 3.49 17.69 -6.70
N ILE A 169 2.94 17.26 -7.85
CA ILE A 169 2.44 15.90 -8.06
C ILE A 169 3.55 14.88 -7.80
N PHE A 170 4.74 15.08 -8.36
CA PHE A 170 5.88 14.20 -8.12
C PHE A 170 6.20 14.09 -6.63
N HIS A 171 6.30 15.21 -5.93
CA HIS A 171 6.58 15.23 -4.49
C HIS A 171 5.47 14.57 -3.67
N LEU A 172 4.19 14.79 -4.00
CA LEU A 172 3.05 14.16 -3.34
C LEU A 172 3.03 12.64 -3.53
N LEU A 173 3.33 12.15 -4.75
CA LEU A 173 3.45 10.71 -5.03
C LEU A 173 4.58 10.07 -4.22
N VAL A 174 5.76 10.71 -4.16
CA VAL A 174 6.89 10.22 -3.38
C VAL A 174 6.57 10.25 -1.88
N PHE A 175 5.93 11.31 -1.39
CA PHE A 175 5.47 11.38 0.01
C PHE A 175 4.50 10.23 0.32
N PHE A 176 3.48 10.04 -0.51
CA PHE A 176 2.47 9.01 -0.31
C PHE A 176 3.07 7.60 -0.34
N LEU A 177 4.02 7.35 -1.25
CA LEU A 177 4.77 6.10 -1.32
C LEU A 177 5.59 5.84 -0.03
N ARG A 178 6.36 6.83 0.43
CA ARG A 178 7.15 6.73 1.67
C ARG A 178 6.25 6.52 2.89
N PHE A 179 5.17 7.29 2.97
CA PHE A 179 4.19 7.18 4.05
C PHE A 179 3.55 5.79 4.08
N GLY A 180 3.15 5.26 2.90
CA GLY A 180 2.59 3.92 2.77
C GLY A 180 3.56 2.84 3.23
N ARG A 181 4.83 2.92 2.83
CA ARG A 181 5.86 1.97 3.27
C ARG A 181 6.07 1.96 4.78
N LEU A 182 5.96 3.12 5.45
CA LEU A 182 6.02 3.19 6.91
C LEU A 182 4.81 2.56 7.61
N ARG A 183 3.68 2.44 6.92
CA ARG A 183 2.44 1.83 7.44
C ARG A 183 2.29 0.36 7.08
N SER A 184 3.09 -0.13 6.16
CA SER A 184 3.09 -1.54 5.75
C SER A 184 4.07 -2.36 6.60
N ASN A 185 3.73 -3.62 6.84
CA ASN A 185 4.64 -4.56 7.51
C ASN A 185 5.62 -5.25 6.54
N GLY A 186 5.52 -4.98 5.23
CA GLY A 186 6.38 -5.50 4.19
C GLY A 186 6.14 -6.96 3.81
N ARG A 187 5.07 -7.59 4.29
CA ARG A 187 4.72 -8.97 3.90
C ARG A 187 4.11 -8.99 2.49
N PRO A 188 4.31 -10.07 1.72
CA PRO A 188 3.89 -10.12 0.31
C PRO A 188 2.39 -9.89 0.05
N ARG A 189 1.54 -10.29 1.00
CA ARG A 189 0.07 -10.18 0.89
C ARG A 189 -0.53 -9.19 1.89
N THR A 190 0.30 -8.35 2.49
CA THR A 190 -0.20 -7.38 3.46
C THR A 190 -1.07 -6.32 2.79
N ARG A 191 -2.11 -5.92 3.51
CA ARG A 191 -3.00 -4.80 3.20
C ARG A 191 -3.02 -3.80 4.37
N ALA A 192 -1.93 -3.73 5.13
CA ALA A 192 -1.84 -2.89 6.32
C ALA A 192 -1.93 -1.40 5.98
N PHE A 193 -1.32 -0.98 4.88
CA PHE A 193 -1.45 0.38 4.36
C PHE A 193 -2.85 0.63 3.78
N LEU A 194 -3.38 -0.30 2.99
CA LEU A 194 -4.73 -0.20 2.43
C LEU A 194 -5.79 -0.10 3.54
N ALA A 195 -5.66 -0.88 4.61
CA ALA A 195 -6.55 -0.81 5.77
C ALA A 195 -6.39 0.48 6.61
N PHE A 196 -5.30 1.19 6.44
CA PHE A 196 -5.05 2.49 7.09
C PHE A 196 -5.73 3.64 6.33
N LEU A 197 -5.84 3.56 4.99
CA LEU A 197 -6.45 4.60 4.15
C LEU A 197 -7.95 4.74 4.42
#